data_2340c2b673038998ec07da4a2dac2d97
#
_entry.id   2340c2b673038998ec07da4a2dac2d97
#
_cell.length_a   1.000
_cell.length_b   1.000
_cell.length_c   1.000
_cell.angle_alpha   90.00
_cell.angle_beta   90.00
_cell.angle_gamma   90.00
#
_symmetry.space_group_name_H-M   'P 1'
#
loop_
_entity.id
_entity.type
_entity.pdbx_description
1 polymer ?
#
loop_
_entity_poly.entity_id
_entity_poly.type
_entity_poly.pdbx_seq_one_letter_code
_entity_poly.pdbx_strand_id
1 'polypeptide(L)'
;MAARGSRKPKPAQAGAPPPPVPRGRLSYADYLKVDDLLRLQAPVSAPPHHDEMQFVVVHQVFELWFRLLLHETDRIAAMLGRGDDGSLREAVHLLRRVARIAKELQPQIGLLDSMKPTRFLGFRSNLEPASGFQSYQFRELECAWGKKDPAMLAHLADAPERRARLERRLEAPSLRDRLGALLRTRGFDWPEGDGEDAGTRRARGLRRVYEAPSAHALLEELLEALLEADAQFALWRRHHVFMVERMIGRKWGTGGSQGVPYLETTLSARFFPEIWAARTHLERGPASEAPPA
;
A
#
# COMPACT_ATOMS: atom_id res chain seq x y z
N MET A 1 -19.48 -30.07 45.48
CA MET A 1 -19.36 -29.60 44.04
C MET A 1 -18.52 -28.34 44.04
N ALA A 2 -17.25 -28.47 43.61
CA ALA A 2 -16.31 -27.36 43.61
C ALA A 2 -16.25 -26.79 42.17
N ALA A 3 -16.49 -25.47 42.04
CA ALA A 3 -16.44 -24.76 40.78
C ALA A 3 -14.98 -24.64 40.27
N ARG A 4 -14.69 -25.17 39.10
CA ARG A 4 -13.41 -25.00 38.40
C ARG A 4 -13.38 -23.58 37.80
N GLY A 5 -12.56 -22.71 38.39
CA GLY A 5 -12.28 -21.39 37.85
C GLY A 5 -11.51 -21.49 36.51
N SER A 6 -12.07 -20.94 35.45
CA SER A 6 -11.39 -20.79 34.15
C SER A 6 -10.31 -19.73 34.26
N ARG A 7 -9.03 -20.15 34.21
CA ARG A 7 -7.89 -19.24 34.05
C ARG A 7 -7.89 -18.70 32.61
N LYS A 8 -8.10 -17.39 32.47
CA LYS A 8 -7.85 -16.67 31.21
C LYS A 8 -6.36 -16.80 30.83
N PRO A 9 -6.02 -17.06 29.57
CA PRO A 9 -4.64 -17.10 29.13
C PRO A 9 -4.00 -15.71 29.28
N LYS A 10 -2.80 -15.69 29.85
CA LYS A 10 -1.96 -14.50 30.00
C LYS A 10 -1.58 -13.97 28.59
N PRO A 11 -1.64 -12.65 28.31
CA PRO A 11 -1.18 -12.12 27.04
C PRO A 11 0.31 -12.43 26.88
N ALA A 12 0.70 -12.90 25.68
CA ALA A 12 2.08 -13.12 25.33
C ALA A 12 2.82 -11.78 25.38
N GLN A 13 3.84 -11.69 26.24
CA GLN A 13 4.76 -10.57 26.28
C GLN A 13 5.50 -10.54 24.93
N ALA A 14 5.54 -9.36 24.29
CA ALA A 14 6.41 -9.14 23.14
C ALA A 14 7.84 -9.47 23.54
N GLY A 15 8.35 -10.59 23.03
CA GLY A 15 9.69 -11.10 23.37
C GLY A 15 10.75 -10.11 22.90
N ALA A 16 11.81 -9.95 23.70
CA ALA A 16 13.02 -9.26 23.29
C ALA A 16 13.52 -9.85 21.94
N PRO A 17 14.12 -9.03 21.05
CA PRO A 17 14.68 -9.54 19.79
C PRO A 17 15.67 -10.68 20.10
N PRO A 18 15.66 -11.77 19.31
CA PRO A 18 16.57 -12.89 19.54
C PRO A 18 18.03 -12.40 19.45
N PRO A 19 18.95 -13.02 20.24
CA PRO A 19 20.35 -12.63 20.22
C PRO A 19 20.96 -12.80 18.82
N PRO A 20 21.93 -11.96 18.43
CA PRO A 20 22.56 -12.07 17.13
C PRO A 20 23.23 -13.44 16.94
N VAL A 21 22.94 -14.09 15.81
CA VAL A 21 23.53 -15.39 15.46
C VAL A 21 25.02 -15.20 15.19
N PRO A 22 25.93 -16.03 15.78
CA PRO A 22 27.38 -15.93 15.56
C PRO A 22 27.71 -16.06 14.05
N ARG A 23 28.60 -15.20 13.54
CA ARG A 23 29.09 -15.27 12.14
C ARG A 23 29.73 -16.65 11.92
N GLY A 24 29.30 -17.34 10.82
CA GLY A 24 29.83 -18.67 10.44
C GLY A 24 28.90 -19.86 10.74
N ARG A 25 27.76 -19.66 11.43
CA ARG A 25 26.77 -20.73 11.69
C ARG A 25 25.35 -20.36 11.21
N LEU A 26 25.19 -19.26 10.47
CA LEU A 26 23.88 -18.81 10.01
C LEU A 26 23.41 -19.68 8.84
N SER A 27 22.41 -20.54 9.06
CA SER A 27 21.74 -21.27 7.99
C SER A 27 20.68 -20.40 7.30
N TYR A 28 20.25 -20.79 6.10
CA TYR A 28 19.14 -20.16 5.38
C TYR A 28 17.85 -20.13 6.21
N ALA A 29 17.52 -21.26 6.83
CA ALA A 29 16.32 -21.39 7.65
C ALA A 29 16.36 -20.50 8.89
N ASP A 30 17.53 -20.42 9.57
CA ASP A 30 17.71 -19.58 10.76
C ASP A 30 17.62 -18.09 10.41
N TYR A 31 18.21 -17.68 9.28
CA TYR A 31 18.19 -16.28 8.84
C TYR A 31 16.77 -15.81 8.49
N LEU A 32 16.04 -16.61 7.73
CA LEU A 32 14.69 -16.29 7.28
C LEU A 32 13.61 -16.68 8.29
N LYS A 33 13.98 -17.34 9.41
CA LYS A 33 13.01 -17.85 10.39
C LYS A 33 11.95 -18.75 9.76
N VAL A 34 12.38 -19.64 8.84
CA VAL A 34 11.48 -20.46 8.02
C VAL A 34 10.55 -21.31 8.89
N ASP A 35 11.07 -21.99 9.92
CA ASP A 35 10.27 -22.83 10.80
C ASP A 35 9.24 -22.04 11.61
N ASP A 36 9.56 -20.80 12.02
CA ASP A 36 8.63 -19.91 12.69
C ASP A 36 7.56 -19.43 11.73
N LEU A 37 7.96 -18.99 10.52
CA LEU A 37 7.06 -18.54 9.48
C LEU A 37 6.04 -19.61 9.08
N LEU A 38 6.48 -20.86 8.90
CA LEU A 38 5.63 -21.98 8.49
C LEU A 38 4.73 -22.52 9.60
N ARG A 39 4.83 -22.02 10.83
CA ARG A 39 3.89 -22.32 11.92
C ARG A 39 2.74 -21.30 12.04
N LEU A 40 2.76 -20.23 11.26
CA LEU A 40 1.77 -19.16 11.35
C LEU A 40 0.50 -19.41 10.50
N GLN A 41 0.46 -20.48 9.71
CA GLN A 41 -0.68 -20.85 8.91
C GLN A 41 -1.65 -21.71 9.74
N ALA A 42 -2.64 -21.06 10.35
CA ALA A 42 -3.61 -21.69 11.23
C ALA A 42 -5.07 -21.48 10.73
N PRO A 43 -5.58 -22.36 9.86
CA PRO A 43 -6.99 -22.36 9.45
C PRO A 43 -7.92 -22.48 10.67
N VAL A 44 -9.09 -21.82 10.60
CA VAL A 44 -10.06 -21.76 11.71
C VAL A 44 -11.33 -22.58 11.45
N SER A 45 -11.56 -23.07 10.22
CA SER A 45 -12.72 -23.88 9.90
C SER A 45 -12.68 -25.26 10.58
N ALA A 46 -13.83 -25.71 11.04
CA ALA A 46 -14.00 -27.03 11.65
C ALA A 46 -15.22 -27.76 11.03
N PRO A 47 -15.01 -28.86 10.27
CA PRO A 47 -13.73 -29.50 9.95
C PRO A 47 -12.84 -28.60 9.06
N PRO A 48 -11.51 -28.81 9.04
CA PRO A 48 -10.60 -27.99 8.25
C PRO A 48 -10.94 -28.00 6.75
N HIS A 49 -11.08 -26.82 6.15
CA HIS A 49 -11.35 -26.68 4.72
C HIS A 49 -10.03 -26.57 3.95
N HIS A 50 -9.83 -27.40 2.92
CA HIS A 50 -8.57 -27.45 2.18
C HIS A 50 -8.13 -26.09 1.62
N ASP A 51 -9.05 -25.32 1.03
CA ASP A 51 -8.74 -24.06 0.33
C ASP A 51 -8.53 -22.88 1.31
N GLU A 52 -8.83 -23.05 2.61
CA GLU A 52 -8.55 -22.02 3.62
C GLU A 52 -7.05 -21.78 3.81
N MET A 53 -6.22 -22.82 3.65
CA MET A 53 -4.77 -22.67 3.67
C MET A 53 -4.28 -21.73 2.58
N GLN A 54 -4.80 -21.85 1.35
CA GLN A 54 -4.49 -20.92 0.25
C GLN A 54 -4.89 -19.48 0.61
N PHE A 55 -6.08 -19.30 1.18
CA PHE A 55 -6.58 -18.00 1.60
C PHE A 55 -5.65 -17.36 2.65
N VAL A 56 -5.26 -18.11 3.68
CA VAL A 56 -4.34 -17.65 4.73
C VAL A 56 -2.99 -17.24 4.14
N VAL A 57 -2.36 -18.14 3.35
CA VAL A 57 -1.02 -17.90 2.79
C VAL A 57 -1.01 -16.67 1.89
N VAL A 58 -1.98 -16.52 0.98
CA VAL A 58 -2.04 -15.36 0.07
C VAL A 58 -2.15 -14.05 0.86
N HIS A 59 -2.99 -14.00 1.90
CA HIS A 59 -3.12 -12.78 2.72
C HIS A 59 -1.87 -12.50 3.56
N GLN A 60 -1.20 -13.52 4.11
CA GLN A 60 0.08 -13.34 4.80
C GLN A 60 1.17 -12.81 3.86
N VAL A 61 1.21 -13.28 2.62
CA VAL A 61 2.15 -12.78 1.60
C VAL A 61 1.86 -11.31 1.27
N PHE A 62 0.60 -10.88 1.17
CA PHE A 62 0.26 -9.46 1.03
C PHE A 62 0.77 -8.62 2.21
N GLU A 63 0.58 -9.08 3.44
CA GLU A 63 1.06 -8.35 4.62
C GLU A 63 2.59 -8.26 4.67
N LEU A 64 3.33 -9.27 4.19
CA LEU A 64 4.80 -9.22 4.07
C LEU A 64 5.22 -8.19 2.99
N TRP A 65 4.53 -8.14 1.85
CA TRP A 65 4.77 -7.10 0.85
C TRP A 65 4.44 -5.69 1.37
N PHE A 66 3.34 -5.51 2.08
CA PHE A 66 3.02 -4.22 2.69
C PHE A 66 4.08 -3.79 3.70
N ARG A 67 4.65 -4.74 4.46
CA ARG A 67 5.79 -4.46 5.36
C ARG A 67 7.00 -3.93 4.60
N LEU A 68 7.36 -4.55 3.48
CA LEU A 68 8.47 -4.10 2.63
C LEU A 68 8.15 -2.75 1.98
N LEU A 69 6.94 -2.57 1.45
CA LEU A 69 6.51 -1.30 0.87
C LEU A 69 6.57 -0.14 1.86
N LEU A 70 6.18 -0.36 3.13
CA LEU A 70 6.30 0.64 4.19
C LEU A 70 7.77 0.97 4.48
N HIS A 71 8.64 -0.02 4.51
CA HIS A 71 10.09 0.17 4.70
C HIS A 71 10.69 1.05 3.59
N GLU A 72 10.38 0.75 2.34
CA GLU A 72 10.84 1.56 1.19
C GLU A 72 10.22 2.97 1.23
N THR A 73 8.93 3.09 1.55
CA THR A 73 8.22 4.36 1.67
C THR A 73 8.87 5.29 2.72
N ASP A 74 9.23 4.76 3.87
CA ASP A 74 9.89 5.54 4.93
C ASP A 74 11.27 6.06 4.46
N ARG A 75 12.00 5.26 3.72
CA ARG A 75 13.27 5.67 3.13
C ARG A 75 13.07 6.75 2.05
N ILE A 76 12.11 6.57 1.14
CA ILE A 76 11.76 7.56 0.12
C ILE A 76 11.36 8.89 0.79
N ALA A 77 10.53 8.84 1.83
CA ALA A 77 10.12 10.03 2.58
C ALA A 77 11.33 10.80 3.14
N ALA A 78 12.31 10.09 3.68
CA ALA A 78 13.55 10.71 4.18
C ALA A 78 14.36 11.34 3.04
N MET A 79 14.44 10.70 1.86
CA MET A 79 15.15 11.25 0.69
C MET A 79 14.48 12.50 0.15
N LEU A 80 13.15 12.49 -0.01
CA LEU A 80 12.39 13.67 -0.43
C LEU A 80 12.54 14.84 0.56
N GLY A 81 12.62 14.52 1.87
CA GLY A 81 12.84 15.53 2.92
C GLY A 81 14.21 16.20 2.87
N ARG A 82 15.23 15.55 2.33
CA ARG A 82 16.56 16.15 2.09
C ARG A 82 16.56 17.06 0.86
N GLY A 83 15.92 16.62 -0.23
CA GLY A 83 15.73 17.41 -1.44
C GLY A 83 16.96 17.65 -2.30
N ASP A 84 18.14 17.16 -1.92
CA ASP A 84 19.35 17.21 -2.75
C ASP A 84 19.29 16.16 -3.90
N ASP A 85 20.03 16.42 -4.98
CA ASP A 85 19.94 15.58 -6.19
C ASP A 85 20.38 14.12 -5.97
N GLY A 86 21.34 13.87 -5.07
CA GLY A 86 21.77 12.51 -4.71
C GLY A 86 20.65 11.74 -4.02
N SER A 87 19.98 12.39 -3.06
CA SER A 87 18.80 11.83 -2.37
C SER A 87 17.63 11.62 -3.33
N LEU A 88 17.39 12.54 -4.27
CA LEU A 88 16.31 12.36 -5.26
C LEU A 88 16.57 11.19 -6.21
N ARG A 89 17.82 10.96 -6.67
CA ARG A 89 18.17 9.78 -7.47
C ARG A 89 17.93 8.48 -6.72
N GLU A 90 18.26 8.44 -5.42
CA GLU A 90 17.96 7.31 -4.55
C GLU A 90 16.44 7.12 -4.41
N ALA A 91 15.66 8.19 -4.22
CA ALA A 91 14.20 8.13 -4.16
C ALA A 91 13.62 7.55 -5.46
N VAL A 92 14.08 7.97 -6.62
CA VAL A 92 13.66 7.42 -7.93
C VAL A 92 13.97 5.93 -8.02
N HIS A 93 15.17 5.50 -7.62
CA HIS A 93 15.54 4.08 -7.59
C HIS A 93 14.58 3.25 -6.72
N LEU A 94 14.29 3.73 -5.50
CA LEU A 94 13.38 3.06 -4.56
C LEU A 94 11.93 3.06 -5.06
N LEU A 95 11.45 4.14 -5.66
CA LEU A 95 10.11 4.21 -6.26
C LEU A 95 9.93 3.21 -7.38
N ARG A 96 10.95 3.03 -8.25
CA ARG A 96 10.93 1.98 -9.28
C ARG A 96 10.84 0.57 -8.68
N ARG A 97 11.49 0.35 -7.51
CA ARG A 97 11.35 -0.90 -6.74
C ARG A 97 9.94 -1.06 -6.19
N VAL A 98 9.37 -0.01 -5.61
CA VAL A 98 7.98 0.00 -5.11
C VAL A 98 7.01 -0.32 -6.25
N ALA A 99 7.16 0.28 -7.43
CA ALA A 99 6.33 0.00 -8.58
C ALA A 99 6.40 -1.48 -9.00
N ARG A 100 7.60 -2.09 -8.98
CA ARG A 100 7.78 -3.53 -9.26
C ARG A 100 7.09 -4.41 -8.23
N ILE A 101 7.24 -4.10 -6.93
CA ILE A 101 6.55 -4.84 -5.86
C ILE A 101 5.04 -4.70 -6.02
N ALA A 102 4.52 -3.49 -6.24
CA ALA A 102 3.09 -3.26 -6.44
C ALA A 102 2.54 -4.00 -7.67
N LYS A 103 3.35 -4.16 -8.74
CA LYS A 103 3.01 -4.99 -9.89
C LYS A 103 2.92 -6.47 -9.53
N GLU A 104 3.81 -6.99 -8.67
CA GLU A 104 3.79 -8.39 -8.22
C GLU A 104 2.58 -8.72 -7.32
N LEU A 105 1.94 -7.73 -6.71
CA LEU A 105 0.70 -7.94 -5.96
C LEU A 105 -0.47 -8.35 -6.87
N GLN A 106 -0.46 -7.96 -8.14
CA GLN A 106 -1.58 -8.20 -9.06
C GLN A 106 -1.78 -9.68 -9.40
N PRO A 107 -0.77 -10.46 -9.84
CA PRO A 107 -0.93 -11.87 -10.13
C PRO A 107 -1.29 -12.71 -8.91
N GLN A 108 -0.95 -12.27 -7.69
CA GLN A 108 -1.29 -12.96 -6.46
C GLN A 108 -2.80 -12.92 -6.18
N ILE A 109 -3.51 -11.88 -6.62
CA ILE A 109 -4.99 -11.86 -6.61
C ILE A 109 -5.54 -13.01 -7.46
N GLY A 110 -4.92 -13.29 -8.61
CA GLY A 110 -5.29 -14.41 -9.48
C GLY A 110 -5.19 -15.78 -8.82
N LEU A 111 -4.36 -15.93 -7.77
CA LEU A 111 -4.33 -17.17 -6.98
C LEU A 111 -5.64 -17.38 -6.22
N LEU A 112 -6.24 -16.31 -5.69
CA LEU A 112 -7.56 -16.38 -5.06
C LEU A 112 -8.66 -16.72 -6.09
N ASP A 113 -8.57 -16.20 -7.31
CA ASP A 113 -9.49 -16.51 -8.41
C ASP A 113 -9.47 -17.98 -8.83
N SER A 114 -8.42 -18.74 -8.51
CA SER A 114 -8.34 -20.19 -8.78
C SER A 114 -9.25 -21.01 -7.86
N MET A 115 -9.70 -20.43 -6.76
CA MET A 115 -10.64 -21.06 -5.83
C MET A 115 -12.06 -20.99 -6.40
N LYS A 116 -12.79 -22.10 -6.31
CA LYS A 116 -14.22 -22.10 -6.71
C LYS A 116 -15.04 -21.28 -5.70
N PRO A 117 -15.98 -20.41 -6.15
CA PRO A 117 -16.83 -19.62 -5.25
C PRO A 117 -17.51 -20.43 -4.16
N THR A 118 -18.03 -21.64 -4.51
CA THR A 118 -18.67 -22.53 -3.54
C THR A 118 -17.73 -23.04 -2.45
N ARG A 119 -16.43 -23.23 -2.76
CA ARG A 119 -15.42 -23.64 -1.79
C ARG A 119 -15.06 -22.48 -0.84
N PHE A 120 -14.91 -21.29 -1.38
CA PHE A 120 -14.72 -20.09 -0.54
C PHE A 120 -15.91 -19.89 0.41
N LEU A 121 -17.14 -19.97 -0.11
CA LEU A 121 -18.36 -19.86 0.72
C LEU A 121 -18.45 -20.95 1.79
N GLY A 122 -17.81 -22.11 1.59
CA GLY A 122 -17.80 -23.22 2.55
C GLY A 122 -17.07 -22.91 3.87
N PHE A 123 -16.11 -21.96 3.88
CA PHE A 123 -15.43 -21.56 5.13
C PHE A 123 -15.56 -20.07 5.43
N ARG A 124 -16.09 -19.26 4.52
CA ARG A 124 -16.15 -17.80 4.64
C ARG A 124 -16.82 -17.32 5.94
N SER A 125 -17.88 -17.99 6.37
CA SER A 125 -18.59 -17.61 7.61
C SER A 125 -17.74 -17.77 8.86
N ASN A 126 -16.75 -18.66 8.86
CA ASN A 126 -15.82 -18.83 9.98
C ASN A 126 -14.82 -17.66 10.11
N LEU A 127 -14.71 -16.82 9.09
CA LEU A 127 -13.80 -15.67 9.09
C LEU A 127 -14.42 -14.44 9.75
N GLU A 128 -15.74 -14.39 9.95
CA GLU A 128 -16.41 -13.24 10.56
C GLU A 128 -15.97 -13.04 12.02
N PRO A 129 -15.70 -11.78 12.44
CA PRO A 129 -15.83 -10.51 11.72
C PRO A 129 -14.54 -10.03 11.02
N ALA A 130 -13.56 -10.92 10.77
CA ALA A 130 -12.31 -10.53 10.14
C ALA A 130 -12.52 -10.04 8.69
N SER A 131 -11.84 -8.96 8.32
CA SER A 131 -11.98 -8.30 7.04
C SER A 131 -10.67 -7.63 6.61
N GLY A 132 -10.44 -7.51 5.31
CA GLY A 132 -9.32 -6.75 4.73
C GLY A 132 -9.28 -5.27 5.15
N PHE A 133 -10.39 -4.69 5.61
CA PHE A 133 -10.41 -3.35 6.21
C PHE A 133 -9.52 -3.23 7.45
N GLN A 134 -9.29 -4.32 8.15
CA GLN A 134 -8.46 -4.40 9.35
C GLN A 134 -6.96 -4.54 9.04
N SER A 135 -6.54 -4.59 7.76
CA SER A 135 -5.13 -4.53 7.39
C SER A 135 -4.56 -3.15 7.72
N TYR A 136 -4.01 -3.03 8.93
CA TYR A 136 -3.44 -1.76 9.40
C TYR A 136 -2.22 -1.35 8.58
N GLN A 137 -1.40 -2.29 8.07
CA GLN A 137 -0.26 -1.99 7.22
C GLN A 137 -0.68 -1.34 5.90
N PHE A 138 -1.75 -1.83 5.28
CA PHE A 138 -2.27 -1.21 4.07
C PHE A 138 -2.82 0.21 4.36
N ARG A 139 -3.49 0.42 5.49
CA ARG A 139 -3.94 1.76 5.92
C ARG A 139 -2.76 2.70 6.20
N GLU A 140 -1.71 2.21 6.88
CA GLU A 140 -0.47 2.97 7.07
C GLU A 140 0.13 3.40 5.72
N LEU A 141 0.13 2.49 4.74
CA LEU A 141 0.64 2.77 3.40
C LEU A 141 -0.19 3.85 2.70
N GLU A 142 -1.53 3.76 2.72
CA GLU A 142 -2.41 4.79 2.17
C GLU A 142 -2.12 6.16 2.80
N CYS A 143 -2.02 6.24 4.12
CA CYS A 143 -1.69 7.49 4.82
C CYS A 143 -0.30 8.02 4.44
N ALA A 144 0.71 7.15 4.40
CA ALA A 144 2.07 7.54 4.05
C ALA A 144 2.19 8.08 2.62
N TRP A 145 1.31 7.67 1.71
CA TRP A 145 1.29 8.14 0.31
C TRP A 145 0.40 9.38 0.09
N GLY A 146 -0.45 9.75 1.07
CA GLY A 146 -1.24 10.98 1.02
C GLY A 146 -2.76 10.79 1.10
N LYS A 147 -3.24 9.53 1.12
CA LYS A 147 -4.66 9.24 1.34
C LYS A 147 -4.93 9.06 2.84
N LYS A 148 -5.08 10.15 3.55
CA LYS A 148 -5.33 10.18 4.99
C LYS A 148 -6.83 10.11 5.28
N ASP A 149 -7.28 9.01 5.88
CA ASP A 149 -8.68 8.81 6.26
C ASP A 149 -8.79 8.41 7.75
N PRO A 150 -9.11 9.36 8.64
CA PRO A 150 -9.26 9.08 10.08
C PRO A 150 -10.37 8.07 10.40
N ALA A 151 -11.37 7.89 9.51
CA ALA A 151 -12.46 6.94 9.75
C ALA A 151 -11.93 5.49 9.85
N MET A 152 -10.77 5.20 9.25
CA MET A 152 -10.14 3.88 9.34
C MET A 152 -9.72 3.50 10.77
N LEU A 153 -9.55 4.45 11.68
CA LEU A 153 -9.24 4.18 13.10
C LEU A 153 -10.35 3.39 13.81
N ALA A 154 -11.59 3.50 13.34
CA ALA A 154 -12.72 2.77 13.92
C ALA A 154 -12.56 1.24 13.78
N HIS A 155 -11.92 0.77 12.70
CA HIS A 155 -11.66 -0.65 12.47
C HIS A 155 -10.54 -1.24 13.35
N LEU A 156 -9.85 -0.41 14.13
CA LEU A 156 -8.74 -0.78 15.02
C LEU A 156 -9.06 -0.49 16.50
N ALA A 157 -10.34 -0.34 16.86
CA ALA A 157 -10.76 -0.01 18.22
C ALA A 157 -10.23 -1.01 19.26
N ASP A 158 -10.24 -2.31 18.92
CA ASP A 158 -9.80 -3.40 19.80
C ASP A 158 -8.31 -3.72 19.69
N ALA A 159 -7.53 -2.91 18.97
CA ALA A 159 -6.11 -3.11 18.69
C ALA A 159 -5.29 -1.83 18.97
N PRO A 160 -5.07 -1.43 20.22
CA PRO A 160 -4.52 -0.12 20.60
C PRO A 160 -3.13 0.15 20.02
N GLU A 161 -2.25 -0.83 19.94
CA GLU A 161 -0.90 -0.67 19.35
C GLU A 161 -0.98 -0.40 17.84
N ARG A 162 -1.84 -1.11 17.12
CA ARG A 162 -2.05 -0.93 15.67
C ARG A 162 -2.72 0.41 15.39
N ARG A 163 -3.68 0.79 16.24
CA ARG A 163 -4.35 2.09 16.19
C ARG A 163 -3.34 3.22 16.37
N ALA A 164 -2.50 3.18 17.42
CA ALA A 164 -1.46 4.19 17.68
C ALA A 164 -0.45 4.32 16.53
N ARG A 165 -0.15 3.22 15.80
CA ARG A 165 0.70 3.27 14.60
C ARG A 165 0.01 4.05 13.49
N LEU A 166 -1.26 3.81 13.23
CA LEU A 166 -2.03 4.52 12.19
C LEU A 166 -2.20 6.00 12.55
N GLU A 167 -2.46 6.33 13.82
CA GLU A 167 -2.54 7.72 14.31
C GLU A 167 -1.25 8.49 14.01
N ARG A 168 -0.10 7.91 14.30
CA ARG A 168 1.20 8.53 13.93
C ARG A 168 1.35 8.76 12.43
N ARG A 169 0.84 7.85 11.58
CA ARG A 169 0.88 8.02 10.12
C ARG A 169 -0.06 9.12 9.63
N LEU A 170 -1.22 9.28 10.26
CA LEU A 170 -2.16 10.37 9.95
C LEU A 170 -1.54 11.74 10.23
N GLU A 171 -0.79 11.88 11.32
CA GLU A 171 -0.13 13.13 11.74
C GLU A 171 1.14 13.42 10.91
N ALA A 172 1.90 12.39 10.56
CA ALA A 172 3.18 12.55 9.86
C ALA A 172 3.00 13.09 8.43
N PRO A 173 3.94 13.90 7.91
CA PRO A 173 3.93 14.30 6.50
C PRO A 173 4.00 13.09 5.56
N SER A 174 3.06 13.02 4.62
CA SER A 174 3.01 12.00 3.58
C SER A 174 4.05 12.24 2.47
N LEU A 175 4.21 11.28 1.55
CA LEU A 175 5.03 11.48 0.35
C LEU A 175 4.49 12.64 -0.51
N ARG A 176 3.14 12.79 -0.60
CA ARG A 176 2.52 13.90 -1.33
C ARG A 176 2.85 15.26 -0.67
N ASP A 177 2.83 15.35 0.66
CA ASP A 177 3.21 16.56 1.38
C ASP A 177 4.69 16.91 1.17
N ARG A 178 5.58 15.90 1.18
CA ARG A 178 7.02 16.07 0.96
C ARG A 178 7.34 16.45 -0.49
N LEU A 179 6.65 15.86 -1.46
CA LEU A 179 6.73 16.28 -2.86
C LEU A 179 6.35 17.75 -3.00
N GLY A 180 5.24 18.17 -2.38
CA GLY A 180 4.81 19.56 -2.40
C GLY A 180 5.84 20.52 -1.79
N ALA A 181 6.44 20.16 -0.66
CA ALA A 181 7.51 20.93 -0.05
C ALA A 181 8.74 21.04 -0.96
N LEU A 182 9.17 19.93 -1.56
CA LEU A 182 10.27 19.88 -2.53
C LEU A 182 9.99 20.80 -3.73
N LEU A 183 8.80 20.72 -4.32
CA LEU A 183 8.44 21.52 -5.48
C LEU A 183 8.41 23.01 -5.17
N ARG A 184 7.88 23.40 -4.01
CA ARG A 184 7.94 24.81 -3.55
C ARG A 184 9.39 25.30 -3.42
N THR A 185 10.28 24.50 -2.83
CA THR A 185 11.71 24.85 -2.68
C THR A 185 12.41 25.01 -4.04
N ARG A 186 11.92 24.29 -5.05
CA ARG A 186 12.42 24.36 -6.45
C ARG A 186 11.71 25.45 -7.28
N GLY A 187 10.87 26.29 -6.67
CA GLY A 187 10.21 27.44 -7.32
C GLY A 187 8.98 27.07 -8.18
N PHE A 188 8.36 25.92 -7.91
CA PHE A 188 7.10 25.53 -8.56
C PHE A 188 5.90 26.02 -7.75
N ASP A 189 4.82 26.40 -8.45
CA ASP A 189 3.53 26.75 -7.81
C ASP A 189 2.87 25.49 -7.25
N TRP A 190 2.91 25.37 -5.93
CA TRP A 190 2.28 24.29 -5.21
C TRP A 190 1.51 24.84 -4.02
N PRO A 191 0.28 25.33 -4.25
CA PRO A 191 -0.56 25.90 -3.19
C PRO A 191 -0.93 24.86 -2.14
N GLU A 192 -1.13 25.34 -0.92
CA GLU A 192 -1.64 24.52 0.19
C GLU A 192 -3.16 24.33 0.11
N GLY A 193 -3.67 23.32 0.84
CA GLY A 193 -5.10 22.97 0.86
C GLY A 193 -5.49 21.98 -0.23
N ASP A 194 -6.69 21.42 -0.12
CA ASP A 194 -7.21 20.34 -0.98
C ASP A 194 -8.43 20.78 -1.85
N GLY A 195 -8.63 22.09 -2.04
CA GLY A 195 -9.67 22.60 -2.90
C GLY A 195 -9.39 22.31 -4.39
N GLU A 196 -10.46 22.24 -5.20
CA GLU A 196 -10.38 21.95 -6.64
C GLU A 196 -9.46 22.94 -7.38
N ASP A 197 -9.53 24.22 -7.02
CA ASP A 197 -8.64 25.26 -7.58
C ASP A 197 -7.17 25.01 -7.25
N ALA A 198 -6.85 24.60 -6.01
CA ALA A 198 -5.50 24.24 -5.61
C ALA A 198 -4.98 23.02 -6.39
N GLY A 199 -5.80 22.00 -6.59
CA GLY A 199 -5.46 20.82 -7.40
C GLY A 199 -5.14 21.17 -8.85
N THR A 200 -5.96 22.01 -9.46
CA THR A 200 -5.76 22.50 -10.83
C THR A 200 -4.50 23.34 -10.96
N ARG A 201 -4.21 24.23 -10.00
CA ARG A 201 -2.98 25.03 -9.99
C ARG A 201 -1.74 24.17 -9.86
N ARG A 202 -1.75 23.15 -8.98
CA ARG A 202 -0.65 22.17 -8.84
C ARG A 202 -0.41 21.43 -10.15
N ALA A 203 -1.46 20.90 -10.77
CA ALA A 203 -1.37 20.20 -12.04
C ALA A 203 -0.76 21.07 -13.14
N ARG A 204 -1.20 22.33 -13.26
CA ARG A 204 -0.61 23.30 -14.20
C ARG A 204 0.84 23.65 -13.86
N GLY A 205 1.18 23.78 -12.58
CA GLY A 205 2.55 24.00 -12.14
C GLY A 205 3.53 22.92 -12.57
N LEU A 206 3.07 21.65 -12.58
CA LEU A 206 3.88 20.51 -13.04
C LEU A 206 4.15 20.51 -14.55
N ARG A 207 3.35 21.21 -15.35
CA ARG A 207 3.56 21.34 -16.80
C ARG A 207 4.99 21.77 -17.13
N ARG A 208 5.57 22.74 -16.37
CA ARG A 208 6.94 23.23 -16.57
C ARG A 208 8.00 22.14 -16.48
N VAL A 209 7.77 21.10 -15.67
CA VAL A 209 8.72 19.98 -15.54
C VAL A 209 8.76 19.20 -16.87
N TYR A 210 7.61 18.94 -17.45
CA TYR A 210 7.47 18.14 -18.68
C TYR A 210 7.82 18.91 -19.96
N GLU A 211 7.60 20.22 -19.98
CA GLU A 211 7.87 21.08 -21.16
C GLU A 211 9.33 21.53 -21.25
N ALA A 212 10.10 21.41 -20.15
CA ALA A 212 11.51 21.73 -20.13
C ALA A 212 12.36 20.58 -19.54
N PRO A 213 12.32 19.37 -20.18
CA PRO A 213 12.94 18.17 -19.62
C PRO A 213 14.45 18.32 -19.43
N SER A 214 15.15 19.07 -20.29
CA SER A 214 16.59 19.33 -20.14
C SER A 214 16.93 20.11 -18.85
N ALA A 215 16.03 21.00 -18.40
CA ALA A 215 16.21 21.79 -17.18
C ALA A 215 15.73 21.06 -15.91
N HIS A 216 14.83 20.07 -16.06
CA HIS A 216 14.14 19.45 -14.93
C HIS A 216 14.19 17.91 -14.96
N ALA A 217 15.16 17.30 -15.69
CA ALA A 217 15.23 15.86 -15.92
C ALA A 217 15.04 14.99 -14.65
N LEU A 218 15.69 15.33 -13.56
CA LEU A 218 15.59 14.57 -12.32
C LEU A 218 14.20 14.69 -11.65
N LEU A 219 13.55 15.87 -11.77
CA LEU A 219 12.18 16.04 -11.28
C LEU A 219 11.20 15.27 -12.16
N GLU A 220 11.37 15.28 -13.46
CA GLU A 220 10.56 14.48 -14.39
C GLU A 220 10.67 13.00 -14.07
N GLU A 221 11.91 12.46 -13.92
CA GLU A 221 12.12 11.08 -13.48
C GLU A 221 11.43 10.75 -12.15
N LEU A 222 11.47 11.67 -11.19
CA LEU A 222 10.81 11.51 -9.90
C LEU A 222 9.28 11.45 -10.05
N LEU A 223 8.70 12.38 -10.82
CA LEU A 223 7.26 12.42 -11.06
C LEU A 223 6.78 11.17 -11.81
N GLU A 224 7.52 10.71 -12.82
CA GLU A 224 7.20 9.49 -13.55
C GLU A 224 7.30 8.24 -12.67
N ALA A 225 8.30 8.16 -11.79
CA ALA A 225 8.44 7.04 -10.86
C ALA A 225 7.31 7.01 -9.81
N LEU A 226 6.85 8.17 -9.32
CA LEU A 226 5.69 8.29 -8.44
C LEU A 226 4.40 7.87 -9.17
N LEU A 227 4.22 8.34 -10.40
CA LEU A 227 3.06 8.00 -11.22
C LEU A 227 2.99 6.51 -11.53
N GLU A 228 4.12 5.90 -11.92
CA GLU A 228 4.18 4.46 -12.19
C GLU A 228 3.78 3.65 -10.95
N ALA A 229 4.32 4.00 -9.77
CA ALA A 229 3.95 3.31 -8.54
C ALA A 229 2.45 3.49 -8.21
N ASP A 230 1.90 4.71 -8.33
CA ASP A 230 0.47 4.98 -8.11
C ASP A 230 -0.41 4.21 -9.13
N ALA A 231 0.03 4.11 -10.39
CA ALA A 231 -0.67 3.35 -11.43
C ALA A 231 -0.74 1.86 -11.07
N GLN A 232 0.34 1.26 -10.56
CA GLN A 232 0.34 -0.15 -10.15
C GLN A 232 -0.61 -0.39 -8.97
N PHE A 233 -0.69 0.51 -7.98
CA PHE A 233 -1.69 0.43 -6.91
C PHE A 233 -3.12 0.59 -7.42
N ALA A 234 -3.36 1.47 -8.39
CA ALA A 234 -4.67 1.63 -9.01
C ALA A 234 -5.11 0.36 -9.78
N LEU A 235 -4.18 -0.30 -10.48
CA LEU A 235 -4.42 -1.58 -11.15
C LEU A 235 -4.70 -2.70 -10.14
N TRP A 236 -3.93 -2.76 -9.07
CA TRP A 236 -4.15 -3.73 -7.99
C TRP A 236 -5.55 -3.61 -7.38
N ARG A 237 -6.04 -2.37 -7.09
CA ARG A 237 -7.41 -2.14 -6.61
C ARG A 237 -8.46 -2.64 -7.61
N ARG A 238 -8.26 -2.40 -8.91
CA ARG A 238 -9.18 -2.88 -9.97
C ARG A 238 -9.23 -4.40 -10.01
N HIS A 239 -8.09 -5.06 -9.99
CA HIS A 239 -8.02 -6.53 -9.95
C HIS A 239 -8.70 -7.09 -8.70
N HIS A 240 -8.50 -6.44 -7.54
CA HIS A 240 -9.13 -6.83 -6.30
C HIS A 240 -10.66 -6.74 -6.38
N VAL A 241 -11.21 -5.62 -6.85
CA VAL A 241 -12.67 -5.45 -7.03
C VAL A 241 -13.22 -6.54 -7.95
N PHE A 242 -12.59 -6.75 -9.11
CA PHE A 242 -12.99 -7.76 -10.08
C PHE A 242 -12.96 -9.18 -9.48
N MET A 243 -11.91 -9.53 -8.74
CA MET A 243 -11.81 -10.83 -8.04
C MET A 243 -12.93 -10.98 -7.01
N VAL A 244 -13.19 -9.95 -6.19
CA VAL A 244 -14.25 -10.03 -5.17
C VAL A 244 -15.62 -10.20 -5.82
N GLU A 245 -15.91 -9.51 -6.94
CA GLU A 245 -17.15 -9.66 -7.69
C GLU A 245 -17.30 -11.08 -8.23
N ARG A 246 -16.25 -11.68 -8.79
CA ARG A 246 -16.25 -13.07 -9.26
C ARG A 246 -16.47 -14.08 -8.14
N MET A 247 -15.93 -13.84 -6.95
CA MET A 247 -15.96 -14.79 -5.83
C MET A 247 -17.26 -14.76 -5.04
N ILE A 248 -17.81 -13.57 -4.78
CA ILE A 248 -18.98 -13.42 -3.90
C ILE A 248 -20.13 -12.61 -4.51
N GLY A 249 -19.95 -12.09 -5.74
CA GLY A 249 -20.95 -11.21 -6.35
C GLY A 249 -21.16 -9.95 -5.48
N ARG A 250 -22.40 -9.52 -5.35
CA ARG A 250 -22.78 -8.34 -4.54
C ARG A 250 -23.15 -8.68 -3.08
N LYS A 251 -22.63 -9.77 -2.54
CA LYS A 251 -22.85 -10.11 -1.12
C LYS A 251 -22.10 -9.15 -0.20
N TRP A 252 -22.60 -8.99 1.02
CA TRP A 252 -21.94 -8.22 2.07
C TRP A 252 -20.55 -8.79 2.39
N GLY A 253 -19.59 -7.92 2.69
CA GLY A 253 -18.28 -8.30 3.19
C GLY A 253 -18.37 -8.88 4.62
N THR A 254 -17.40 -9.72 5.01
CA THR A 254 -17.33 -10.32 6.37
C THR A 254 -17.17 -9.28 7.46
N GLY A 255 -16.65 -8.10 7.17
CA GLY A 255 -16.52 -6.98 8.09
C GLY A 255 -17.70 -5.99 8.06
N GLY A 256 -18.88 -6.39 7.55
CA GLY A 256 -20.08 -5.57 7.55
C GLY A 256 -20.14 -4.46 6.49
N SER A 257 -19.21 -4.42 5.54
CA SER A 257 -19.27 -3.47 4.41
C SER A 257 -20.21 -3.96 3.32
N GLN A 258 -20.65 -3.05 2.44
CA GLN A 258 -21.47 -3.38 1.27
C GLN A 258 -20.72 -4.22 0.19
N GLY A 259 -19.51 -4.70 0.47
CA GLY A 259 -18.73 -5.52 -0.46
C GLY A 259 -18.31 -4.74 -1.71
N VAL A 260 -18.65 -5.28 -2.91
CA VAL A 260 -18.25 -4.69 -4.21
C VAL A 260 -18.65 -3.22 -4.34
N PRO A 261 -19.89 -2.76 -4.05
CA PRO A 261 -20.24 -1.35 -4.17
C PRO A 261 -19.32 -0.40 -3.37
N TYR A 262 -18.90 -0.79 -2.18
CA TYR A 262 -17.92 0.01 -1.43
C TYR A 262 -16.54 -0.01 -2.11
N LEU A 263 -16.07 -1.17 -2.56
CA LEU A 263 -14.77 -1.27 -3.20
C LEU A 263 -14.70 -0.47 -4.50
N GLU A 264 -15.79 -0.40 -5.26
CA GLU A 264 -15.91 0.43 -6.47
C GLU A 264 -15.63 1.91 -6.18
N THR A 265 -16.03 2.44 -5.02
CA THR A 265 -15.72 3.83 -4.64
C THR A 265 -14.22 4.12 -4.51
N THR A 266 -13.41 3.08 -4.32
CA THR A 266 -11.96 3.21 -4.19
C THR A 266 -11.22 3.25 -5.52
N LEU A 267 -11.87 2.95 -6.65
CA LEU A 267 -11.24 2.82 -7.96
C LEU A 267 -10.73 4.14 -8.54
N SER A 268 -11.38 5.25 -8.16
CA SER A 268 -10.95 6.61 -8.55
C SER A 268 -9.79 7.14 -7.69
N ALA A 269 -9.49 6.50 -6.56
CA ALA A 269 -8.45 6.98 -5.66
C ALA A 269 -7.07 6.97 -6.32
N ARG A 270 -6.38 8.11 -6.19
CA ARG A 270 -4.99 8.32 -6.61
C ARG A 270 -4.20 8.90 -5.44
N PHE A 271 -2.94 8.52 -5.32
CA PHE A 271 -2.06 9.09 -4.30
C PHE A 271 -1.53 10.47 -4.71
N PHE A 272 -1.30 10.64 -6.01
CA PHE A 272 -0.77 11.89 -6.59
C PHE A 272 -1.69 12.40 -7.72
N PRO A 273 -2.92 12.79 -7.42
CA PRO A 273 -3.91 13.17 -8.44
C PRO A 273 -3.43 14.32 -9.34
N GLU A 274 -2.58 15.22 -8.83
CA GLU A 274 -2.00 16.33 -9.58
C GLU A 274 -1.07 15.86 -10.70
N ILE A 275 -0.29 14.79 -10.47
CA ILE A 275 0.59 14.22 -11.49
C ILE A 275 -0.26 13.61 -12.62
N TRP A 276 -1.36 12.96 -12.30
CA TRP A 276 -2.31 12.46 -13.31
C TRP A 276 -2.96 13.60 -14.08
N ALA A 277 -3.45 14.62 -13.39
CA ALA A 277 -4.13 15.76 -13.99
C ALA A 277 -3.20 16.63 -14.85
N ALA A 278 -1.90 16.68 -14.55
CA ALA A 278 -0.92 17.44 -15.33
C ALA A 278 -0.93 17.04 -16.81
N ARG A 279 -1.20 15.77 -17.14
CA ARG A 279 -1.29 15.29 -18.54
C ARG A 279 -2.34 16.04 -19.35
N THR A 280 -3.43 16.45 -18.76
CA THR A 280 -4.49 17.24 -19.41
C THR A 280 -4.02 18.64 -19.82
N HIS A 281 -2.97 19.14 -19.15
CA HIS A 281 -2.45 20.50 -19.35
C HIS A 281 -1.20 20.55 -20.23
N LEU A 282 -0.65 19.38 -20.65
CA LEU A 282 0.49 19.35 -21.56
C LEU A 282 0.05 19.79 -22.96
N GLU A 283 0.82 20.70 -23.55
CA GLU A 283 0.65 21.12 -24.93
C GLU A 283 1.68 20.41 -25.81
N ARG A 284 1.40 20.28 -27.12
CA ARG A 284 2.42 19.84 -28.09
C ARG A 284 3.58 20.82 -28.03
N GLY A 285 4.74 20.35 -27.62
CA GLY A 285 5.96 21.13 -27.82
C GLY A 285 6.12 21.52 -29.30
N PRO A 286 6.84 22.59 -29.63
CA PRO A 286 7.19 22.88 -31.02
C PRO A 286 7.74 21.58 -31.63
N ALA A 287 7.22 21.20 -32.81
CA ALA A 287 7.61 19.97 -33.47
C ALA A 287 9.15 19.91 -33.49
N SER A 288 9.73 18.88 -32.85
CA SER A 288 11.15 18.56 -33.00
C SER A 288 11.39 18.49 -34.48
N GLU A 289 12.25 19.36 -35.03
CA GLU A 289 12.65 19.33 -36.43
C GLU A 289 13.02 17.87 -36.77
N ALA A 290 12.37 17.33 -37.78
CA ALA A 290 12.71 16.00 -38.28
C ALA A 290 14.22 15.97 -38.58
N PRO A 291 14.92 14.89 -38.23
CA PRO A 291 16.34 14.78 -38.61
C PRO A 291 16.47 15.01 -40.12
N PRO A 292 17.49 15.75 -40.57
CA PRO A 292 17.71 15.95 -41.99
C PRO A 292 17.85 14.60 -42.70
N ALA A 293 17.19 14.45 -43.84
CA ALA A 293 17.14 13.25 -44.67
C ALA A 293 18.54 12.84 -45.19
#